data_3d8c88ab25bf8d16b64be44b4e23fc86
#
_entry.id   3d8c88ab25bf8d16b64be44b4e23fc86
#
_cell.length_a   1.000
_cell.length_b   1.000
_cell.length_c   1.000
_cell.angle_alpha   90.00
_cell.angle_beta   90.00
_cell.angle_gamma   90.00
#
_symmetry.space_group_name_H-M   'P 1'
#
loop_
_entity.id
_entity.type
_entity.pdbx_description
1 polymer ?
#
loop_
_entity_poly.entity_id
_entity_poly.type
_entity_poly.pdbx_seq_one_letter_code
_entity_poly.pdbx_strand_id
1 'polypeptide(L)'
;MPEPPPEKRGIMRAAFYTLGCKVNQYETQILIQQFSAYGYDIVDSSDAADVYVINSCTVTASGDKKTRQIIHRMKRTSPGAVIALTGCFPQAFPEEAEKLEEVDILVGAGEKKKVLEYVNQYLRDGKRIVKITPH
;
A
#
# COMPACT_ATOMS: atom_id res chain seq x y z
N MET A 1 21.30 4.43 -1.90
CA MET A 1 19.84 4.57 -1.86
C MET A 1 19.33 4.92 -3.25
N PRO A 2 18.31 4.18 -3.71
CA PRO A 2 17.80 4.48 -5.04
C PRO A 2 17.18 5.88 -5.10
N GLU A 3 17.37 6.52 -6.21
CA GLU A 3 16.83 7.84 -6.44
C GLU A 3 15.38 7.76 -6.89
N PRO A 4 14.54 8.75 -6.58
CA PRO A 4 13.21 8.81 -7.16
C PRO A 4 13.30 8.92 -8.68
N PRO A 5 12.29 8.48 -9.43
CA PRO A 5 12.31 8.64 -10.88
C PRO A 5 12.47 10.10 -11.28
N PRO A 6 13.22 10.38 -12.36
CA PRO A 6 13.47 11.77 -12.77
C PRO A 6 12.21 12.59 -13.02
N GLU A 7 11.16 11.97 -13.53
CA GLU A 7 9.89 12.65 -13.77
C GLU A 7 9.16 13.02 -12.50
N LYS A 8 9.63 12.51 -11.36
CA LYS A 8 9.05 12.78 -10.06
C LYS A 8 10.01 13.53 -9.16
N ARG A 9 10.72 14.48 -9.73
CA ARG A 9 11.69 15.28 -8.98
C ARG A 9 11.06 16.09 -7.87
N GLY A 10 9.81 16.43 -8.04
CA GLY A 10 9.08 17.00 -6.94
C GLY A 10 8.88 15.96 -5.85
N ILE A 11 8.39 16.42 -4.72
CA ILE A 11 8.12 15.52 -3.60
C ILE A 11 6.96 14.61 -3.96
N MET A 12 7.17 13.30 -3.88
CA MET A 12 6.09 12.34 -4.05
C MET A 12 5.28 12.25 -2.77
N ARG A 13 3.98 12.13 -2.92
CA ARG A 13 3.07 12.05 -1.79
C ARG A 13 2.67 10.61 -1.53
N ALA A 14 2.69 10.22 -0.26
CA ALA A 14 2.25 8.90 0.16
C ALA A 14 1.15 9.05 1.20
N ALA A 15 0.07 8.31 1.02
CA ALA A 15 -1.04 8.29 1.96
C ALA A 15 -1.20 6.88 2.51
N PHE A 16 -1.60 6.78 3.76
CA PHE A 16 -1.69 5.51 4.45
C PHE A 16 -3.08 5.33 5.04
N TYR A 17 -3.61 4.13 4.93
CA TYR A 17 -4.90 3.79 5.50
C TYR A 17 -4.76 2.50 6.29
N THR A 18 -5.20 2.52 7.53
CA THR A 18 -5.12 1.35 8.41
C THR A 18 -6.52 0.85 8.74
N LEU A 19 -6.73 -0.43 8.51
CA LEU A 19 -7.93 -1.12 8.93
C LEU A 19 -7.57 -2.06 10.06
N GLY A 20 -8.36 -2.03 11.13
CA GLY A 20 -8.22 -2.99 12.21
C GLY A 20 -7.63 -2.44 13.49
N CYS A 21 -6.80 -3.22 14.15
CA CYS A 21 -6.45 -3.02 15.54
C CYS A 21 -5.25 -2.08 15.75
N LYS A 22 -4.90 -1.88 17.01
CA LYS A 22 -3.78 -1.03 17.40
C LYS A 22 -2.44 -1.53 16.88
N VAL A 23 -2.29 -2.85 16.75
CA VAL A 23 -1.07 -3.43 16.20
C VAL A 23 -0.87 -2.98 14.76
N ASN A 24 -1.94 -3.02 13.96
CA ASN A 24 -1.87 -2.54 12.58
C ASN A 24 -1.52 -1.06 12.51
N GLN A 25 -2.07 -0.25 13.42
CA GLN A 25 -1.76 1.17 13.46
C GLN A 25 -0.30 1.42 13.79
N TYR A 26 0.26 0.64 14.70
CA TYR A 26 1.67 0.75 15.05
C TYR A 26 2.55 0.41 13.85
N GLU A 27 2.20 -0.66 13.14
CA GLU A 27 2.96 -1.06 11.97
C GLU A 27 2.88 -0.01 10.85
N THR A 28 1.71 0.61 10.70
CA THR A 28 1.55 1.70 9.74
C THR A 28 2.45 2.88 10.10
N GLN A 29 2.58 3.18 11.38
CA GLN A 29 3.47 4.26 11.81
C GLN A 29 4.93 3.99 11.42
N ILE A 30 5.36 2.75 11.52
CA ILE A 30 6.70 2.37 11.10
C ILE A 30 6.86 2.61 9.59
N LEU A 31 5.86 2.23 8.80
CA LEU A 31 5.89 2.46 7.36
C LEU A 31 5.92 3.95 7.03
N ILE A 32 5.14 4.74 7.75
CA ILE A 32 5.12 6.19 7.56
C ILE A 32 6.52 6.77 7.81
N GLN A 33 7.18 6.32 8.86
CA GLN A 33 8.53 6.78 9.16
C GLN A 33 9.51 6.40 8.05
N GLN A 34 9.40 5.20 7.52
CA GLN A 34 10.26 4.75 6.43
C GLN A 34 10.06 5.60 5.18
N PHE A 35 8.80 5.84 4.80
CA PHE A 35 8.51 6.63 3.62
C PHE A 35 8.95 8.07 3.81
N SER A 36 8.70 8.64 4.99
CA SER A 36 9.11 10.01 5.28
C SER A 36 10.63 10.16 5.23
N ALA A 37 11.35 9.20 5.79
CA ALA A 37 12.81 9.22 5.77
C ALA A 37 13.38 9.11 4.36
N TYR A 38 12.66 8.42 3.46
CA TYR A 38 13.08 8.28 2.08
C TYR A 38 12.84 9.57 1.27
N GLY A 39 11.94 10.43 1.73
CA GLY A 39 11.65 11.69 1.05
C GLY A 39 10.22 11.87 0.59
N TYR A 40 9.32 10.97 0.95
CA TYR A 40 7.91 11.12 0.62
C TYR A 40 7.26 12.15 1.53
N ASP A 41 6.31 12.90 0.97
CA ASP A 41 5.46 13.79 1.74
C ASP A 41 4.23 13.00 2.18
N ILE A 42 4.02 12.89 3.49
CA ILE A 42 2.93 12.08 4.03
C ILE A 42 1.66 12.91 4.10
N VAL A 43 0.62 12.44 3.42
CA VAL A 43 -0.66 13.15 3.36
C VAL A 43 -1.77 12.23 3.87
N ASP A 44 -2.94 12.81 4.08
CA ASP A 44 -4.11 12.06 4.53
C ASP A 44 -4.62 11.14 3.41
N SER A 45 -5.20 10.02 3.79
CA SER A 45 -5.71 9.05 2.83
C SER A 45 -6.88 9.58 2.00
N SER A 46 -7.51 10.67 2.43
CA SER A 46 -8.57 11.31 1.67
C SER A 46 -8.04 12.30 0.64
N ASP A 47 -6.76 12.62 0.68
CA ASP A 47 -6.14 13.54 -0.27
C ASP A 47 -5.60 12.81 -1.48
N ALA A 48 -5.33 13.56 -2.54
CA ALA A 48 -4.66 13.00 -3.70
C ALA A 48 -3.22 12.65 -3.34
N ALA A 49 -2.75 11.51 -3.77
CA ALA A 49 -1.40 11.03 -3.49
C ALA A 49 -0.86 10.27 -4.68
N ASP A 50 0.45 10.10 -4.70
CA ASP A 50 1.11 9.29 -5.73
C ASP A 50 1.13 7.82 -5.37
N VAL A 51 1.15 7.53 -4.06
CA VAL A 51 1.17 6.16 -3.54
C VAL A 51 0.19 6.07 -2.39
N TYR A 52 -0.63 5.02 -2.41
CA TYR A 52 -1.50 4.70 -1.28
C TYR A 52 -1.08 3.37 -0.71
N VAL A 53 -0.88 3.31 0.60
CA VAL A 53 -0.55 2.08 1.30
C VAL A 53 -1.70 1.73 2.24
N ILE A 54 -2.27 0.55 2.04
CA ILE A 54 -3.39 0.07 2.85
C ILE A 54 -2.91 -1.09 3.71
N ASN A 55 -2.96 -0.91 5.02
CA ASN A 55 -2.64 -1.97 5.98
C ASN A 55 -3.95 -2.56 6.45
N SER A 56 -4.30 -3.71 5.92
CA SER A 56 -5.63 -4.30 6.08
C SER A 56 -5.72 -5.29 7.23
N CYS A 57 -6.95 -5.53 7.65
CA CYS A 57 -7.28 -6.55 8.63
C CYS A 57 -8.39 -7.42 8.02
N THR A 58 -8.36 -8.73 8.29
CA THR A 58 -9.28 -9.66 7.64
C THR A 58 -10.04 -10.55 8.57
N VAL A 59 -10.29 -10.08 9.75
CA VAL A 59 -11.00 -10.93 10.68
C VAL A 59 -12.46 -11.15 10.31
N THR A 60 -13.01 -10.34 9.41
CA THR A 60 -14.42 -10.46 9.02
C THR A 60 -14.62 -10.15 7.54
N ALA A 61 -15.75 -10.60 7.00
CA ALA A 61 -16.17 -10.25 5.64
C ALA A 61 -16.35 -8.73 5.48
N SER A 62 -16.70 -8.05 6.58
CA SER A 62 -16.81 -6.58 6.56
C SER A 62 -15.50 -5.91 6.22
N GLY A 63 -14.39 -6.46 6.72
CA GLY A 63 -13.07 -5.91 6.44
C GLY A 63 -12.72 -5.99 4.98
N ASP A 64 -13.05 -7.10 4.33
CA ASP A 64 -12.82 -7.30 2.91
C ASP A 64 -13.60 -6.27 2.08
N LYS A 65 -14.89 -6.12 2.36
CA LYS A 65 -15.74 -5.17 1.66
C LYS A 65 -15.22 -3.75 1.82
N LYS A 66 -14.82 -3.39 3.02
CA LYS A 66 -14.31 -2.05 3.29
C LYS A 66 -13.00 -1.79 2.56
N THR A 67 -12.13 -2.79 2.49
CA THR A 67 -10.89 -2.69 1.75
C THR A 67 -11.15 -2.36 0.30
N ARG A 68 -12.09 -3.04 -0.34
CA ARG A 68 -12.45 -2.80 -1.74
C ARG A 68 -13.01 -1.41 -1.94
N GLN A 69 -13.87 -0.95 -1.03
CA GLN A 69 -14.43 0.40 -1.12
C GLN A 69 -13.36 1.47 -1.06
N ILE A 70 -12.38 1.27 -0.18
CA ILE A 70 -11.29 2.22 -0.02
C ILE A 70 -10.41 2.25 -1.26
N ILE A 71 -10.11 1.10 -1.85
CA ILE A 71 -9.32 1.01 -3.06
C ILE A 71 -10.01 1.76 -4.19
N HIS A 72 -11.32 1.54 -4.37
CA HIS A 72 -12.07 2.24 -5.41
C HIS A 72 -12.06 3.75 -5.20
N ARG A 73 -12.21 4.18 -3.95
CA ARG A 73 -12.19 5.61 -3.64
C ARG A 73 -10.84 6.23 -3.99
N MET A 74 -9.77 5.54 -3.65
CA MET A 74 -8.41 6.03 -3.92
C MET A 74 -8.17 6.14 -5.43
N LYS A 75 -8.61 5.16 -6.20
CA LYS A 75 -8.47 5.21 -7.65
C LYS A 75 -9.28 6.34 -8.29
N ARG A 76 -10.44 6.65 -7.72
CA ARG A 76 -11.22 7.79 -8.21
C ARG A 76 -10.55 9.11 -7.89
N THR A 77 -9.94 9.20 -6.71
CA THR A 77 -9.25 10.42 -6.29
C THR A 77 -7.96 10.63 -7.07
N SER A 78 -7.21 9.56 -7.30
CA SER A 78 -5.91 9.63 -7.98
C SER A 78 -5.76 8.44 -8.92
N PRO A 79 -6.31 8.53 -10.15
CA PRO A 79 -6.32 7.38 -11.07
C PRO A 79 -4.93 6.83 -11.42
N GLY A 80 -3.91 7.68 -11.39
CA GLY A 80 -2.55 7.24 -11.71
C GLY A 80 -1.74 6.79 -10.51
N ALA A 81 -2.32 6.74 -9.32
CA ALA A 81 -1.57 6.41 -8.12
C ALA A 81 -1.26 4.92 -8.05
N VAL A 82 -0.16 4.62 -7.36
CA VAL A 82 0.23 3.24 -7.03
C VAL A 82 -0.51 2.84 -5.76
N ILE A 83 -1.15 1.68 -5.77
CA ILE A 83 -1.84 1.17 -4.59
C ILE A 83 -1.12 -0.07 -4.09
N ALA A 84 -0.64 -0.01 -2.85
CA ALA A 84 0.01 -1.13 -2.18
C ALA A 84 -0.91 -1.63 -1.08
N LEU A 85 -1.25 -2.91 -1.14
CA LEU A 85 -2.11 -3.55 -0.14
C LEU A 85 -1.27 -4.53 0.65
N THR A 86 -1.26 -4.39 1.96
CA THR A 86 -0.54 -5.29 2.84
C THR A 86 -1.40 -5.63 4.05
N GLY A 87 -0.89 -6.49 4.91
CA GLY A 87 -1.56 -6.88 6.14
C GLY A 87 -2.17 -8.26 6.06
N CYS A 88 -3.20 -8.47 6.88
CA CYS A 88 -3.78 -9.81 7.01
C CYS A 88 -4.61 -10.25 5.81
N PHE A 89 -5.25 -9.31 5.12
CA PHE A 89 -6.13 -9.70 4.01
C PHE A 89 -5.36 -10.42 2.88
N PRO A 90 -4.31 -9.84 2.31
CA PRO A 90 -3.59 -10.58 1.27
C PRO A 90 -2.91 -11.84 1.80
N GLN A 91 -2.54 -11.87 3.07
CA GLN A 91 -1.92 -13.06 3.65
C GLN A 91 -2.93 -14.19 3.81
N ALA A 92 -4.14 -13.88 4.25
CA ALA A 92 -5.17 -14.88 4.50
C ALA A 92 -5.91 -15.30 3.23
N PHE A 93 -6.09 -14.36 2.29
CA PHE A 93 -6.85 -14.59 1.07
C PHE A 93 -6.06 -14.12 -0.16
N PRO A 94 -4.93 -14.78 -0.45
CA PRO A 94 -4.07 -14.33 -1.55
C PRO A 94 -4.77 -14.35 -2.91
N GLU A 95 -5.62 -15.34 -3.17
CA GLU A 95 -6.31 -15.42 -4.45
C GLU A 95 -7.31 -14.28 -4.63
N GLU A 96 -8.03 -13.96 -3.54
CA GLU A 96 -8.98 -12.84 -3.59
C GLU A 96 -8.26 -11.51 -3.76
N ALA A 97 -7.13 -11.36 -3.09
CA ALA A 97 -6.34 -10.13 -3.20
C ALA A 97 -5.79 -9.95 -4.61
N GLU A 98 -5.35 -11.02 -5.24
CA GLU A 98 -4.82 -10.95 -6.61
C GLU A 98 -5.87 -10.53 -7.63
N LYS A 99 -7.15 -10.77 -7.35
CA LYS A 99 -8.23 -10.35 -8.22
C LYS A 99 -8.51 -8.86 -8.19
N LEU A 100 -7.92 -8.14 -7.22
CA LEU A 100 -8.10 -6.70 -7.12
C LEU A 100 -7.17 -6.01 -8.12
N GLU A 101 -7.67 -5.79 -9.31
CA GLU A 101 -6.86 -5.26 -10.41
C GLU A 101 -6.31 -3.86 -10.15
N GLU A 102 -6.99 -3.09 -9.32
CA GLU A 102 -6.54 -1.73 -8.99
C GLU A 102 -5.31 -1.73 -8.09
N VAL A 103 -4.99 -2.85 -7.47
CA VAL A 103 -3.85 -2.94 -6.56
C VAL A 103 -2.61 -3.31 -7.37
N ASP A 104 -1.58 -2.48 -7.26
CA ASP A 104 -0.33 -2.68 -8.01
C ASP A 104 0.68 -3.51 -7.23
N ILE A 105 0.61 -3.47 -5.91
CA ILE A 105 1.57 -4.15 -5.05
C ILE A 105 0.80 -4.88 -3.96
N LEU A 106 0.98 -6.20 -3.91
CA LEU A 106 0.38 -7.06 -2.89
C LEU A 106 1.49 -7.62 -2.01
N VAL A 107 1.46 -7.31 -0.73
CA VAL A 107 2.50 -7.72 0.20
C VAL A 107 1.85 -8.39 1.40
N GLY A 108 2.24 -9.63 1.67
CA GLY A 108 1.73 -10.35 2.81
C GLY A 108 2.23 -9.79 4.13
N ALA A 109 1.63 -10.24 5.23
CA ALA A 109 1.98 -9.72 6.55
C ALA A 109 3.45 -9.92 6.91
N GLY A 110 4.05 -11.00 6.44
CA GLY A 110 5.46 -11.28 6.71
C GLY A 110 6.45 -10.38 5.98
N GLU A 111 6.00 -9.69 4.94
CA GLU A 111 6.86 -8.83 4.13
C GLU A 111 6.52 -7.35 4.31
N LYS A 112 5.73 -7.03 5.31
CA LYS A 112 5.20 -5.68 5.51
C LYS A 112 6.29 -4.61 5.59
N LYS A 113 7.41 -4.93 6.18
CA LYS A 113 8.51 -3.97 6.33
C LYS A 113 9.18 -3.60 5.01
N LYS A 114 8.91 -4.35 3.96
CA LYS A 114 9.52 -4.14 2.64
C LYS A 114 8.62 -3.38 1.67
N VAL A 115 7.49 -2.86 2.14
CA VAL A 115 6.54 -2.18 1.27
C VAL A 115 7.20 -1.03 0.51
N LEU A 116 8.00 -0.21 1.20
CA LEU A 116 8.69 0.90 0.53
C LEU A 116 9.60 0.41 -0.60
N GLU A 117 10.33 -0.67 -0.33
CA GLU A 117 11.21 -1.27 -1.32
C GLU A 117 10.46 -1.71 -2.56
N TYR A 118 9.30 -2.36 -2.36
CA TYR A 118 8.48 -2.82 -3.48
C TYR A 118 7.83 -1.66 -4.23
N VAL A 119 7.44 -0.60 -3.52
CA VAL A 119 6.91 0.60 -4.17
C VAL A 119 7.96 1.20 -5.09
N ASN A 120 9.19 1.32 -4.61
CA ASN A 120 10.26 1.86 -5.44
C ASN A 120 10.56 0.96 -6.64
N GLN A 121 10.51 -0.35 -6.44
CA GLN A 121 10.69 -1.30 -7.53
C GLN A 121 9.60 -1.15 -8.59
N TYR A 122 8.35 -1.01 -8.15
CA TYR A 122 7.24 -0.81 -9.07
C TYR A 122 7.40 0.48 -9.87
N LEU A 123 7.83 1.54 -9.22
CA LEU A 123 8.03 2.82 -9.91
C LEU A 123 9.11 2.74 -10.99
N ARG A 124 10.11 1.88 -10.81
CA ARG A 124 11.14 1.68 -11.82
C ARG A 124 10.68 0.77 -12.95
N ASP A 125 10.00 -0.33 -12.61
CA ASP A 125 9.71 -1.40 -13.56
C ASP A 125 8.32 -1.33 -14.17
N GLY A 126 7.35 -0.76 -13.46
CA GLY A 126 5.97 -0.69 -13.91
C GLY A 126 5.25 -2.03 -13.89
N LYS A 127 5.80 -3.03 -13.23
CA LYS A 127 5.22 -4.37 -13.18
C LYS A 127 4.60 -4.67 -11.83
N ARG A 128 3.41 -5.26 -11.86
CA ARG A 128 2.70 -5.63 -10.64
C ARG A 128 3.55 -6.56 -9.79
N ILE A 129 3.52 -6.33 -8.49
CA ILE A 129 4.32 -7.11 -7.53
C ILE A 129 3.38 -7.86 -6.59
N VAL A 130 3.61 -9.16 -6.45
CA VAL A 130 2.86 -9.98 -5.50
C VAL A 130 3.88 -10.74 -4.66
N LYS A 131 3.98 -10.37 -3.39
CA LYS A 131 4.92 -10.95 -2.44
C LYS A 131 4.17 -11.45 -1.20
N ILE A 132 3.53 -12.58 -1.34
CA ILE A 132 2.79 -13.22 -0.26
C ILE A 132 3.41 -14.56 0.03
N THR A 133 4.00 -14.70 1.21
CA THR A 133 4.64 -15.94 1.62
C THR A 133 3.63 -16.81 2.34
N PRO A 134 3.37 -18.04 1.88
CA PRO A 134 2.47 -18.94 2.61
C PRO A 134 3.06 -19.33 3.95
N HIS A 135 2.19 -19.60 4.90
CA HIS A 135 2.57 -20.06 6.22
C HIS A 135 2.87 -21.54 6.23
#